data_b6faa3168b2bd9f6f2ce0337dd036f26
#
_entry.id   b6faa3168b2bd9f6f2ce0337dd036f26
#
_cell.length_a   1.000
_cell.length_b   1.000
_cell.length_c   1.000
_cell.angle_alpha   90.00
_cell.angle_beta   90.00
_cell.angle_gamma   90.00
#
_symmetry.space_group_name_H-M   'P 1'
#
loop_
_entity.id
_entity.type
_entity.pdbx_description
1 polymer ?
#
loop_
_entity_poly.entity_id
_entity_poly.type
_entity_poly.pdbx_seq_one_letter_code
_entity_poly.pdbx_strand_id
1 'polypeptide(L)'
;MSRVAVVLAGNGVYDGAEINEAVLTLLCLEQAGVEYQCMAPNVEQMHVVNHLTGEPVEGESRNVLVEAARIARGNIVDIASANADDYEALVVPGGFGAAKNLSSFATEGADMTVQADFLAFAQAIHQANKPIGLICIAPVMAAAICGEGTQCTIGNDAETAAAIGTMGGVHLECPVEEARVDTDKKMVTTPAYMLAACVNDAYKGIKQCVEQVLALR
;
A
#
# COMPACT_ATOMS: atom_id res chain seq x y z
N MET A 1 8.44 -16.18 15.63
CA MET A 1 9.29 -15.35 14.73
C MET A 1 8.42 -14.20 14.28
N SER A 2 8.91 -12.98 14.40
CA SER A 2 8.17 -11.79 13.98
C SER A 2 8.15 -11.72 12.45
N ARG A 3 6.98 -11.43 11.88
CA ARG A 3 6.76 -11.37 10.43
C ARG A 3 6.35 -9.96 10.02
N VAL A 4 6.58 -9.60 8.77
CA VAL A 4 6.04 -8.39 8.16
C VAL A 4 4.70 -8.71 7.49
N ALA A 5 3.67 -7.92 7.77
CA ALA A 5 2.42 -7.98 7.03
C ALA A 5 2.58 -7.27 5.68
N VAL A 6 2.14 -7.90 4.59
CA VAL A 6 2.07 -7.27 3.26
C VAL A 6 0.62 -7.29 2.80
N VAL A 7 -0.02 -6.10 2.77
CA VAL A 7 -1.42 -6.01 2.36
C VAL A 7 -1.51 -5.73 0.86
N LEU A 8 -2.17 -6.64 0.16
CA LEU A 8 -2.41 -6.56 -1.28
C LEU A 8 -3.87 -6.14 -1.54
N ALA A 9 -4.09 -5.44 -2.64
CA ALA A 9 -5.38 -4.87 -3.00
C ALA A 9 -6.05 -5.56 -4.21
N GLY A 10 -5.72 -6.81 -4.49
CA GLY A 10 -6.04 -7.52 -5.72
C GLY A 10 -4.78 -7.76 -6.56
N ASN A 11 -4.90 -7.82 -7.89
CA ASN A 11 -3.82 -8.19 -8.81
C ASN A 11 -3.97 -7.49 -10.16
N GLY A 12 -3.25 -6.39 -10.36
CA GLY A 12 -3.26 -5.59 -11.59
C GLY A 12 -3.30 -4.10 -11.29
N VAL A 13 -2.52 -3.30 -12.03
CA VAL A 13 -2.35 -1.87 -11.72
C VAL A 13 -3.67 -1.08 -11.75
N TYR A 14 -4.62 -1.40 -12.65
CA TYR A 14 -5.84 -0.60 -12.81
C TYR A 14 -6.99 -0.99 -11.87
N ASP A 15 -6.97 -2.19 -11.30
CA ASP A 15 -8.07 -2.70 -10.47
C ASP A 15 -7.61 -3.47 -9.21
N GLY A 16 -6.29 -3.56 -8.98
CA GLY A 16 -5.70 -4.29 -7.87
C GLY A 16 -4.37 -3.71 -7.41
N ALA A 17 -3.56 -4.53 -6.74
CA ALA A 17 -2.18 -4.19 -6.42
C ALA A 17 -1.34 -4.11 -7.71
N GLU A 18 -0.46 -3.11 -7.82
CA GLU A 18 0.52 -3.06 -8.90
C GLU A 18 1.47 -4.25 -8.74
N ILE A 19 1.57 -5.08 -9.80
CA ILE A 19 2.22 -6.39 -9.73
C ILE A 19 3.71 -6.26 -9.44
N ASN A 20 4.40 -5.33 -10.13
CA ASN A 20 5.84 -5.15 -9.94
C ASN A 20 6.12 -4.60 -8.54
N GLU A 21 5.35 -3.62 -8.06
CA GLU A 21 5.52 -3.08 -6.69
C GLU A 21 5.34 -4.15 -5.63
N ALA A 22 4.31 -4.99 -5.79
CA ALA A 22 4.07 -6.11 -4.88
C ALA A 22 5.25 -7.11 -4.91
N VAL A 23 5.65 -7.57 -6.09
CA VAL A 23 6.75 -8.54 -6.24
C VAL A 23 8.09 -7.98 -5.76
N LEU A 24 8.38 -6.71 -6.05
CA LEU A 24 9.61 -6.05 -5.59
C LEU A 24 9.62 -5.87 -4.06
N THR A 25 8.46 -5.59 -3.45
CA THR A 25 8.31 -5.55 -1.99
C THR A 25 8.65 -6.91 -1.37
N LEU A 26 8.07 -8.00 -1.90
CA LEU A 26 8.35 -9.35 -1.42
C LEU A 26 9.83 -9.71 -1.61
N LEU A 27 10.42 -9.38 -2.77
CA LEU A 27 11.83 -9.59 -3.06
C LEU A 27 12.74 -8.87 -2.05
N CYS A 28 12.46 -7.61 -1.73
CA CYS A 28 13.26 -6.84 -0.78
C CYS A 28 13.19 -7.42 0.63
N LEU A 29 12.01 -7.92 1.06
CA LEU A 29 11.85 -8.61 2.35
C LEU A 29 12.64 -9.92 2.38
N GLU A 30 12.58 -10.73 1.32
CA GLU A 30 13.35 -11.98 1.20
C GLU A 30 14.86 -11.72 1.20
N GLN A 31 15.34 -10.69 0.46
CA GLN A 31 16.73 -10.28 0.46
C GLN A 31 17.22 -9.83 1.85
N ALA A 32 16.34 -9.24 2.65
CA ALA A 32 16.62 -8.87 4.04
C ALA A 32 16.54 -10.07 5.02
N GLY A 33 16.17 -11.26 4.54
CA GLY A 33 16.01 -12.46 5.38
C GLY A 33 14.82 -12.39 6.35
N VAL A 34 13.79 -11.61 5.99
CA VAL A 34 12.62 -11.36 6.85
C VAL A 34 11.43 -12.18 6.37
N GLU A 35 10.79 -12.89 7.29
CA GLU A 35 9.53 -13.58 7.00
C GLU A 35 8.40 -12.57 6.81
N TYR A 36 7.50 -12.85 5.87
CA TYR A 36 6.31 -12.04 5.64
C TYR A 36 5.06 -12.91 5.47
N GLN A 37 3.91 -12.29 5.65
CA GLN A 37 2.60 -12.86 5.33
C GLN A 37 1.83 -11.89 4.47
N CYS A 38 1.46 -12.32 3.25
CA CYS A 38 0.51 -11.59 2.43
C CYS A 38 -0.89 -11.69 3.02
N MET A 39 -1.66 -10.62 2.90
CA MET A 39 -3.07 -10.56 3.28
C MET A 39 -3.83 -9.60 2.38
N ALA A 40 -5.14 -9.76 2.31
CA ALA A 40 -6.02 -8.87 1.57
C ALA A 40 -7.43 -8.93 2.16
N PRO A 41 -8.27 -7.89 1.97
CA PRO A 41 -9.66 -7.96 2.37
C PRO A 41 -10.44 -8.94 1.46
N ASN A 42 -11.35 -9.68 2.06
CA ASN A 42 -12.22 -10.62 1.35
C ASN A 42 -13.50 -9.92 0.88
N VAL A 43 -13.32 -9.00 -0.05
CA VAL A 43 -14.40 -8.16 -0.60
C VAL A 43 -14.37 -8.21 -2.13
N GLU A 44 -15.47 -7.79 -2.75
CA GLU A 44 -15.54 -7.61 -4.20
C GLU A 44 -14.71 -6.41 -4.63
N GLN A 45 -14.00 -6.51 -5.77
CA GLN A 45 -13.29 -5.39 -6.38
C GLN A 45 -14.29 -4.34 -6.86
N MET A 46 -13.94 -3.06 -6.73
CA MET A 46 -14.74 -1.97 -7.28
C MET A 46 -14.92 -2.09 -8.79
N HIS A 47 -13.86 -2.48 -9.50
CA HIS A 47 -13.86 -2.68 -10.94
C HIS A 47 -13.12 -3.95 -11.32
N VAL A 48 -13.48 -4.53 -12.47
CA VAL A 48 -12.64 -5.46 -13.23
C VAL A 48 -12.21 -4.72 -14.49
N VAL A 49 -10.90 -4.54 -14.69
CA VAL A 49 -10.37 -3.74 -15.79
C VAL A 49 -9.62 -4.62 -16.79
N ASN A 50 -9.91 -4.45 -18.07
CA ASN A 50 -9.09 -5.04 -19.12
C ASN A 50 -7.80 -4.23 -19.25
N HIS A 51 -6.68 -4.76 -18.77
CA HIS A 51 -5.40 -4.07 -18.75
C HIS A 51 -4.79 -3.78 -20.13
N LEU A 52 -5.31 -4.38 -21.20
CA LEU A 52 -4.89 -4.07 -22.56
C LEU A 52 -5.54 -2.77 -23.06
N THR A 53 -6.79 -2.51 -22.67
CA THR A 53 -7.55 -1.32 -23.11
C THR A 53 -7.59 -0.23 -22.07
N GLY A 54 -7.39 -0.57 -20.79
CA GLY A 54 -7.55 0.34 -19.64
C GLY A 54 -9.00 0.54 -19.22
N GLU A 55 -9.96 -0.14 -19.86
CA GLU A 55 -11.40 0.07 -19.65
C GLU A 55 -11.99 -0.97 -18.70
N PRO A 56 -12.93 -0.58 -17.82
CA PRO A 56 -13.71 -1.51 -17.03
C PRO A 56 -14.51 -2.48 -17.93
N VAL A 57 -14.63 -3.73 -17.46
CA VAL A 57 -15.43 -4.77 -18.12
C VAL A 57 -16.77 -4.87 -17.42
N GLU A 58 -17.83 -4.43 -18.10
CA GLU A 58 -19.17 -4.48 -17.53
C GLU A 58 -19.64 -5.92 -17.26
N GLY A 59 -20.27 -6.12 -16.12
CA GLY A 59 -20.84 -7.42 -15.73
C GLY A 59 -19.84 -8.44 -15.22
N GLU A 60 -18.53 -8.14 -15.20
CA GLU A 60 -17.54 -8.96 -14.52
C GLU A 60 -17.37 -8.51 -13.05
N SER A 61 -17.14 -9.48 -12.19
CA SER A 61 -16.85 -9.28 -10.77
C SER A 61 -15.70 -10.18 -10.34
N ARG A 62 -14.83 -9.68 -9.49
CA ARG A 62 -13.69 -10.40 -8.91
C ARG A 62 -13.56 -10.09 -7.42
N ASN A 63 -13.03 -11.04 -6.68
CA ASN A 63 -12.77 -10.89 -5.25
C ASN A 63 -11.32 -10.47 -5.03
N VAL A 64 -11.10 -9.44 -4.20
CA VAL A 64 -9.77 -8.87 -3.92
C VAL A 64 -8.80 -9.92 -3.37
N LEU A 65 -9.23 -10.72 -2.38
CA LEU A 65 -8.40 -11.76 -1.76
C LEU A 65 -8.04 -12.85 -2.77
N VAL A 66 -9.00 -13.29 -3.58
CA VAL A 66 -8.79 -14.32 -4.61
C VAL A 66 -7.79 -13.86 -5.67
N GLU A 67 -7.91 -12.62 -6.13
CA GLU A 67 -6.98 -12.06 -7.10
C GLU A 67 -5.59 -11.82 -6.48
N ALA A 68 -5.52 -11.27 -5.27
CA ALA A 68 -4.26 -11.08 -4.55
C ALA A 68 -3.50 -12.40 -4.30
N ALA A 69 -4.21 -13.50 -4.14
CA ALA A 69 -3.61 -14.83 -3.98
C ALA A 69 -2.74 -15.25 -5.17
N ARG A 70 -2.95 -14.69 -6.36
CA ARG A 70 -2.11 -14.95 -7.56
C ARG A 70 -0.68 -14.45 -7.35
N ILE A 71 -0.51 -13.23 -6.79
CA ILE A 71 0.80 -12.66 -6.46
C ILE A 71 1.45 -13.46 -5.33
N ALA A 72 0.68 -13.79 -4.28
CA ALA A 72 1.15 -14.52 -3.10
C ALA A 72 1.30 -16.05 -3.34
N ARG A 73 1.03 -16.53 -4.54
CA ARG A 73 1.08 -17.96 -4.91
C ARG A 73 0.24 -18.85 -3.97
N GLY A 74 -0.92 -18.33 -3.56
CA GLY A 74 -1.86 -18.99 -2.66
C GLY A 74 -1.52 -18.84 -1.16
N ASN A 75 -0.35 -18.33 -0.78
CA ASN A 75 0.01 -18.10 0.60
C ASN A 75 -0.47 -16.72 1.07
N ILE A 76 -1.76 -16.60 1.31
CA ILE A 76 -2.41 -15.35 1.70
C ILE A 76 -3.52 -15.63 2.71
N VAL A 77 -3.81 -14.68 3.59
CA VAL A 77 -4.88 -14.74 4.58
C VAL A 77 -5.86 -13.59 4.40
N ASP A 78 -7.10 -13.79 4.82
CA ASP A 78 -8.08 -12.72 4.95
C ASP A 78 -7.65 -11.78 6.08
N ILE A 79 -7.53 -10.48 5.78
CA ILE A 79 -7.10 -9.48 6.75
C ILE A 79 -8.03 -9.38 7.96
N ALA A 80 -9.32 -9.66 7.79
CA ALA A 80 -10.29 -9.69 8.88
C ALA A 80 -9.98 -10.76 9.95
N SER A 81 -9.20 -11.79 9.58
CA SER A 81 -8.76 -12.86 10.50
C SER A 81 -7.36 -12.61 11.07
N ALA A 82 -6.64 -11.57 10.63
CA ALA A 82 -5.27 -11.31 11.04
C ALA A 82 -5.22 -10.59 12.40
N ASN A 83 -4.27 -11.01 13.25
CA ASN A 83 -3.98 -10.31 14.51
C ASN A 83 -2.72 -9.45 14.33
N ALA A 84 -2.82 -8.14 14.54
CA ALA A 84 -1.71 -7.19 14.42
C ALA A 84 -0.53 -7.52 15.37
N ASP A 85 -0.78 -8.22 16.48
CA ASP A 85 0.27 -8.62 17.42
C ASP A 85 1.27 -9.63 16.82
N ASP A 86 0.85 -10.39 15.81
CA ASP A 86 1.68 -11.40 15.15
C ASP A 86 2.71 -10.79 14.16
N TYR A 87 2.65 -9.48 13.93
CA TYR A 87 3.47 -8.77 12.94
C TYR A 87 4.27 -7.64 13.59
N GLU A 88 5.46 -7.40 13.07
CA GLU A 88 6.37 -6.35 13.55
C GLU A 88 6.37 -5.10 12.67
N ALA A 89 5.80 -5.19 11.48
CA ALA A 89 5.66 -4.10 10.52
C ALA A 89 4.54 -4.40 9.52
N LEU A 90 4.11 -3.36 8.82
CA LEU A 90 3.17 -3.44 7.70
C LEU A 90 3.78 -2.80 6.46
N VAL A 91 3.62 -3.41 5.28
CA VAL A 91 3.92 -2.78 3.98
C VAL A 91 2.72 -2.93 3.05
N VAL A 92 2.36 -1.86 2.36
CA VAL A 92 1.25 -1.81 1.41
C VAL A 92 1.76 -1.35 0.06
N PRO A 93 1.93 -2.24 -0.93
CA PRO A 93 2.17 -1.86 -2.33
C PRO A 93 1.01 -1.03 -2.88
N GLY A 94 1.30 -0.24 -3.92
CA GLY A 94 0.28 0.58 -4.55
C GLY A 94 -0.50 -0.13 -5.66
N GLY A 95 -0.79 0.60 -6.72
CA GLY A 95 -1.78 0.26 -7.74
C GLY A 95 -3.13 0.87 -7.42
N PHE A 96 -4.00 0.99 -8.42
CA PHE A 96 -5.34 1.57 -8.23
C PHE A 96 -6.21 0.77 -7.25
N GLY A 97 -5.88 -0.49 -6.96
CA GLY A 97 -6.56 -1.24 -5.92
C GLY A 97 -6.43 -0.61 -4.52
N ALA A 98 -5.33 0.08 -4.22
CA ALA A 98 -5.20 0.84 -2.98
C ALA A 98 -6.22 1.99 -2.92
N ALA A 99 -6.50 2.65 -4.06
CA ALA A 99 -7.45 3.74 -4.18
C ALA A 99 -8.90 3.31 -4.49
N LYS A 100 -9.13 2.02 -4.80
CA LYS A 100 -10.45 1.48 -5.18
C LYS A 100 -10.97 0.41 -4.22
N ASN A 101 -10.07 -0.43 -3.68
CA ASN A 101 -10.44 -1.61 -2.87
C ASN A 101 -10.03 -1.46 -1.40
N LEU A 102 -8.91 -0.76 -1.10
CA LEU A 102 -8.51 -0.42 0.28
C LEU A 102 -9.05 0.94 0.72
N SER A 103 -9.44 1.78 -0.21
CA SER A 103 -10.12 3.06 0.03
C SER A 103 -11.04 3.40 -1.14
N SER A 104 -11.87 4.43 -0.98
CA SER A 104 -12.70 5.00 -2.04
C SER A 104 -12.06 6.22 -2.72
N PHE A 105 -10.76 6.44 -2.55
CA PHE A 105 -10.04 7.62 -3.04
C PHE A 105 -10.23 7.86 -4.54
N ALA A 106 -10.25 6.80 -5.35
CA ALA A 106 -10.40 6.93 -6.81
C ALA A 106 -11.73 7.54 -7.25
N THR A 107 -12.77 7.49 -6.42
CA THR A 107 -14.11 8.01 -6.72
C THR A 107 -14.51 9.20 -5.86
N GLU A 108 -14.00 9.30 -4.64
CA GLU A 108 -14.40 10.30 -3.65
C GLU A 108 -13.30 11.32 -3.32
N GLY A 109 -12.07 11.11 -3.84
CA GLY A 109 -10.94 12.01 -3.58
C GLY A 109 -10.69 12.21 -2.09
N ALA A 110 -10.62 13.46 -1.64
CA ALA A 110 -10.35 13.79 -0.23
C ALA A 110 -11.50 13.40 0.74
N ASP A 111 -12.69 13.12 0.24
CA ASP A 111 -13.83 12.65 1.05
C ASP A 111 -13.83 11.12 1.22
N MET A 112 -12.76 10.45 0.86
CA MET A 112 -12.63 9.00 0.86
C MET A 112 -12.91 8.37 2.22
N THR A 113 -13.37 7.12 2.16
CA THR A 113 -13.38 6.17 3.28
C THR A 113 -12.33 5.09 3.07
N VAL A 114 -11.79 4.53 4.15
CA VAL A 114 -10.84 3.41 4.11
C VAL A 114 -11.58 2.13 4.47
N GLN A 115 -11.27 1.03 3.78
CA GLN A 115 -11.87 -0.29 4.03
C GLN A 115 -11.68 -0.69 5.50
N ALA A 116 -12.76 -1.08 6.16
CA ALA A 116 -12.82 -1.14 7.63
C ALA A 116 -11.83 -2.13 8.25
N ASP A 117 -11.69 -3.34 7.70
CA ASP A 117 -10.80 -4.36 8.25
C ASP A 117 -9.33 -3.97 8.05
N PHE A 118 -9.02 -3.40 6.86
CA PHE A 118 -7.69 -2.86 6.58
C PHE A 118 -7.34 -1.71 7.52
N LEU A 119 -8.26 -0.74 7.69
CA LEU A 119 -8.04 0.41 8.57
C LEU A 119 -7.81 -0.03 10.02
N ALA A 120 -8.66 -0.93 10.52
CA ALA A 120 -8.54 -1.45 11.88
C ALA A 120 -7.19 -2.15 12.10
N PHE A 121 -6.76 -2.99 11.14
CA PHE A 121 -5.48 -3.68 11.21
C PHE A 121 -4.29 -2.70 11.17
N ALA A 122 -4.29 -1.76 10.21
CA ALA A 122 -3.22 -0.77 10.06
C ALA A 122 -3.12 0.16 11.28
N GLN A 123 -4.25 0.59 11.83
CA GLN A 123 -4.28 1.39 13.07
C GLN A 123 -3.77 0.60 14.27
N ALA A 124 -4.08 -0.70 14.38
CA ALA A 124 -3.54 -1.55 15.45
C ALA A 124 -2.01 -1.69 15.35
N ILE A 125 -1.46 -1.83 14.14
CA ILE A 125 0.00 -1.80 13.90
C ILE A 125 0.59 -0.46 14.37
N HIS A 126 -0.01 0.66 13.98
CA HIS A 126 0.44 2.00 14.39
C HIS A 126 0.37 2.20 15.91
N GLN A 127 -0.75 1.86 16.54
CA GLN A 127 -0.95 1.97 18.00
C GLN A 127 0.04 1.12 18.79
N ALA A 128 0.48 0.00 18.25
CA ALA A 128 1.54 -0.83 18.81
C ALA A 128 2.96 -0.26 18.56
N ASN A 129 3.06 0.97 18.03
CA ASN A 129 4.31 1.66 17.68
C ASN A 129 5.20 0.87 16.71
N LYS A 130 4.57 0.13 15.79
CA LYS A 130 5.23 -0.64 14.73
C LYS A 130 5.26 0.17 13.42
N PRO A 131 6.32 0.03 12.60
CA PRO A 131 6.45 0.81 11.37
C PRO A 131 5.51 0.36 10.26
N ILE A 132 5.12 1.33 9.43
CA ILE A 132 4.25 1.14 8.28
C ILE A 132 4.92 1.72 7.04
N GLY A 133 4.98 0.92 5.97
CA GLY A 133 5.43 1.33 4.63
C GLY A 133 4.25 1.45 3.67
N LEU A 134 4.07 2.60 3.02
CA LEU A 134 3.07 2.81 1.98
C LEU A 134 3.74 3.24 0.67
N ILE A 135 3.36 2.61 -0.44
CA ILE A 135 4.03 2.73 -1.74
C ILE A 135 3.07 3.31 -2.78
N CYS A 136 3.59 4.14 -3.69
CA CYS A 136 2.88 4.68 -4.85
C CYS A 136 1.70 5.57 -4.43
N ILE A 137 0.46 5.14 -4.69
CA ILE A 137 -0.77 5.87 -4.30
C ILE A 137 -1.25 5.53 -2.87
N ALA A 138 -0.77 4.44 -2.26
CA ALA A 138 -1.20 4.03 -0.93
C ALA A 138 -1.04 5.12 0.16
N PRO A 139 -0.05 6.05 0.11
CA PRO A 139 0.09 7.13 1.08
C PRO A 139 -1.10 8.09 1.21
N VAL A 140 -2.07 8.09 0.31
CA VAL A 140 -3.33 8.83 0.50
C VAL A 140 -4.06 8.41 1.78
N MET A 141 -3.82 7.18 2.27
CA MET A 141 -4.41 6.64 3.50
C MET A 141 -3.59 6.96 4.78
N ALA A 142 -2.43 7.62 4.67
CA ALA A 142 -1.50 7.81 5.78
C ALA A 142 -2.14 8.55 6.98
N ALA A 143 -2.85 9.65 6.73
CA ALA A 143 -3.52 10.42 7.79
C ALA A 143 -4.68 9.64 8.45
N ALA A 144 -5.42 8.85 7.68
CA ALA A 144 -6.48 7.99 8.22
C ALA A 144 -5.92 6.89 9.14
N ILE A 145 -4.71 6.40 8.87
CA ILE A 145 -4.04 5.35 9.66
C ILE A 145 -3.34 5.93 10.89
N CYS A 146 -2.51 6.96 10.72
CA CYS A 146 -1.59 7.46 11.75
C CYS A 146 -2.01 8.80 12.36
N GLY A 147 -3.13 9.37 11.91
CA GLY A 147 -3.66 10.64 12.40
C GLY A 147 -3.12 11.87 11.67
N GLU A 148 -3.67 13.02 12.03
CA GLU A 148 -3.34 14.33 11.47
C GLU A 148 -1.83 14.65 11.61
N GLY A 149 -1.29 15.37 10.63
CA GLY A 149 0.11 15.77 10.58
C GLY A 149 1.07 14.69 10.09
N THR A 150 0.59 13.47 9.75
CA THR A 150 1.46 12.40 9.23
C THR A 150 2.14 12.83 7.93
N GLN A 151 3.48 12.79 7.93
CA GLN A 151 4.29 13.12 6.76
C GLN A 151 4.37 11.93 5.80
N CYS A 152 4.13 12.18 4.51
CA CYS A 152 4.19 11.15 3.49
C CYS A 152 4.50 11.74 2.10
N THR A 153 4.78 10.86 1.14
CA THR A 153 4.96 11.22 -0.26
C THR A 153 4.21 10.29 -1.20
N ILE A 154 3.75 10.85 -2.31
CA ILE A 154 3.36 10.11 -3.52
C ILE A 154 4.20 10.55 -4.73
N GLY A 155 5.29 11.28 -4.50
CA GLY A 155 6.13 11.87 -5.54
C GLY A 155 5.90 13.37 -5.67
N ASN A 156 5.35 13.83 -6.78
CA ASN A 156 5.19 15.26 -7.08
C ASN A 156 3.85 15.61 -7.76
N ASP A 157 2.88 14.72 -7.77
CA ASP A 157 1.56 15.02 -8.32
C ASP A 157 0.83 16.03 -7.43
N ALA A 158 0.58 17.23 -7.96
CA ALA A 158 0.06 18.35 -7.20
C ALA A 158 -1.38 18.15 -6.72
N GLU A 159 -2.21 17.46 -7.50
CA GLU A 159 -3.61 17.20 -7.18
C GLU A 159 -3.72 16.20 -6.01
N THR A 160 -3.00 15.10 -6.10
CA THR A 160 -2.95 14.10 -5.03
C THR A 160 -2.31 14.68 -3.76
N ALA A 161 -1.26 15.50 -3.89
CA ALA A 161 -0.63 16.17 -2.76
C ALA A 161 -1.60 17.13 -2.04
N ALA A 162 -2.42 17.89 -2.79
CA ALA A 162 -3.45 18.77 -2.23
C ALA A 162 -4.55 17.96 -1.52
N ALA A 163 -4.97 16.82 -2.08
CA ALA A 163 -5.93 15.93 -1.43
C ALA A 163 -5.39 15.36 -0.10
N ILE A 164 -4.12 14.93 -0.05
CA ILE A 164 -3.45 14.50 1.18
C ILE A 164 -3.50 15.62 2.23
N GLY A 165 -3.20 16.87 1.84
CA GLY A 165 -3.29 18.02 2.74
C GLY A 165 -4.71 18.24 3.27
N THR A 166 -5.72 18.11 2.42
CA THR A 166 -7.14 18.24 2.81
C THR A 166 -7.54 17.14 3.82
N MET A 167 -6.99 15.94 3.69
CA MET A 167 -7.23 14.82 4.60
C MET A 167 -6.40 14.89 5.90
N GLY A 168 -5.63 15.96 6.12
CA GLY A 168 -4.85 16.17 7.33
C GLY A 168 -3.42 15.61 7.29
N GLY A 169 -2.97 15.08 6.15
CA GLY A 169 -1.59 14.65 5.94
C GLY A 169 -0.66 15.81 5.56
N VAL A 170 0.65 15.58 5.61
CA VAL A 170 1.67 16.51 5.16
C VAL A 170 2.45 15.87 4.02
N HIS A 171 2.15 16.29 2.79
CA HIS A 171 2.87 15.79 1.63
C HIS A 171 4.24 16.43 1.49
N LEU A 172 5.26 15.62 1.25
CA LEU A 172 6.63 16.05 0.96
C LEU A 172 7.06 15.46 -0.39
N GLU A 173 7.55 16.28 -1.30
CA GLU A 173 8.11 15.80 -2.56
C GLU A 173 9.27 14.83 -2.32
N CYS A 174 9.37 13.82 -3.17
CA CYS A 174 10.38 12.78 -3.08
C CYS A 174 10.78 12.29 -4.48
N PRO A 175 12.08 12.17 -4.78
CA PRO A 175 12.53 11.49 -5.99
C PRO A 175 12.14 10.01 -5.99
N VAL A 176 12.05 9.43 -7.19
CA VAL A 176 11.63 8.02 -7.39
C VAL A 176 12.54 7.00 -6.68
N GLU A 177 13.81 7.34 -6.50
CA GLU A 177 14.81 6.45 -5.91
C GLU A 177 14.86 6.50 -4.38
N GLU A 178 14.10 7.42 -3.77
CA GLU A 178 14.15 7.69 -2.33
C GLU A 178 12.83 7.30 -1.64
N ALA A 179 12.88 7.30 -0.30
CA ALA A 179 11.73 7.18 0.58
C ALA A 179 11.70 8.36 1.57
N ARG A 180 10.50 8.77 1.98
CA ARG A 180 10.27 9.71 3.07
C ARG A 180 9.95 8.95 4.34
N VAL A 181 10.52 9.40 5.45
CA VAL A 181 10.37 8.79 6.77
C VAL A 181 9.79 9.83 7.73
N ASP A 182 8.63 9.55 8.25
CA ASP A 182 8.08 10.20 9.42
C ASP A 182 8.48 9.37 10.65
N THR A 183 9.49 9.82 11.38
CA THR A 183 10.04 9.08 12.52
C THR A 183 9.09 9.05 13.71
N ASP A 184 8.29 10.09 13.90
CA ASP A 184 7.36 10.20 15.02
C ASP A 184 6.18 9.26 14.86
N LYS A 185 5.72 9.08 13.62
CA LYS A 185 4.62 8.18 13.25
C LYS A 185 5.11 6.79 12.82
N LYS A 186 6.43 6.60 12.66
CA LYS A 186 7.04 5.40 12.05
C LYS A 186 6.42 5.05 10.70
N MET A 187 6.10 6.09 9.90
CA MET A 187 5.57 5.96 8.54
C MET A 187 6.70 6.13 7.53
N VAL A 188 6.80 5.20 6.58
CA VAL A 188 7.75 5.28 5.45
C VAL A 188 6.97 5.24 4.15
N THR A 189 7.27 6.14 3.23
CA THR A 189 6.57 6.21 1.95
C THR A 189 7.53 6.42 0.79
N THR A 190 7.19 5.90 -0.39
CA THR A 190 7.98 6.05 -1.62
C THR A 190 7.07 6.17 -2.83
N PRO A 191 7.45 6.98 -3.85
CA PRO A 191 6.62 7.22 -5.03
C PRO A 191 6.40 6.01 -5.92
N ALA A 192 7.40 5.14 -6.10
CA ALA A 192 7.37 4.03 -7.04
C ALA A 192 6.78 4.45 -8.41
N TYR A 193 5.77 3.75 -8.94
CA TYR A 193 5.21 4.07 -10.25
C TYR A 193 4.38 5.36 -10.36
N MET A 194 4.25 6.14 -9.29
CA MET A 194 3.84 7.55 -9.45
C MET A 194 4.89 8.36 -10.24
N LEU A 195 6.17 7.96 -10.22
CA LEU A 195 7.28 8.61 -10.90
C LEU A 195 8.16 7.66 -11.73
N ALA A 196 8.18 6.37 -11.43
CA ALA A 196 9.07 5.40 -12.07
C ALA A 196 8.75 5.23 -13.56
N ALA A 197 9.78 5.35 -14.40
CA ALA A 197 9.67 5.09 -15.84
C ALA A 197 9.92 3.60 -16.18
N CYS A 198 10.49 2.84 -15.26
CA CYS A 198 10.80 1.42 -15.44
C CYS A 198 10.83 0.67 -14.11
N VAL A 199 10.86 -0.66 -14.18
CA VAL A 199 10.91 -1.56 -13.01
C VAL A 199 12.13 -1.27 -12.13
N ASN A 200 13.29 -0.94 -12.72
CA ASN A 200 14.51 -0.65 -11.96
C ASN A 200 14.41 0.63 -11.13
N ASP A 201 13.71 1.65 -11.63
CA ASP A 201 13.49 2.89 -10.87
C ASP A 201 12.55 2.63 -9.70
N ALA A 202 11.46 1.90 -9.93
CA ALA A 202 10.54 1.46 -8.87
C ALA A 202 11.27 0.62 -7.81
N TYR A 203 12.15 -0.30 -8.22
CA TYR A 203 12.93 -1.14 -7.31
C TYR A 203 13.78 -0.32 -6.33
N LYS A 204 14.45 0.73 -6.79
CA LYS A 204 15.32 1.55 -5.93
C LYS A 204 14.55 2.19 -4.78
N GLY A 205 13.43 2.85 -5.07
CA GLY A 205 12.58 3.48 -4.07
C GLY A 205 11.93 2.47 -3.13
N ILE A 206 11.40 1.36 -3.67
CA ILE A 206 10.79 0.29 -2.87
C ILE A 206 11.81 -0.35 -1.93
N LYS A 207 13.04 -0.60 -2.41
CA LYS A 207 14.13 -1.11 -1.59
C LYS A 207 14.42 -0.17 -0.43
N GLN A 208 14.56 1.13 -0.69
CA GLN A 208 14.75 2.15 0.34
C GLN A 208 13.59 2.14 1.35
N CYS A 209 12.36 2.07 0.88
CA CYS A 209 11.17 2.02 1.74
C CYS A 209 11.22 0.80 2.66
N VAL A 210 11.44 -0.40 2.13
CA VAL A 210 11.52 -1.65 2.92
C VAL A 210 12.68 -1.59 3.92
N GLU A 211 13.87 -1.15 3.51
CA GLU A 211 15.03 -1.02 4.41
C GLU A 211 14.74 -0.07 5.57
N GLN A 212 14.10 1.08 5.32
CA GLN A 212 13.73 2.04 6.37
C GLN A 212 12.62 1.50 7.29
N VAL A 213 11.61 0.81 6.75
CA VAL A 213 10.60 0.12 7.57
C VAL A 213 11.26 -0.88 8.51
N LEU A 214 12.19 -1.69 8.00
CA LEU A 214 12.90 -2.69 8.80
C LEU A 214 13.82 -2.05 9.86
N ALA A 215 14.37 -0.87 9.59
CA ALA A 215 15.23 -0.14 10.53
C ALA A 215 14.46 0.51 11.69
N LEU A 216 13.15 0.75 11.53
CA LEU A 216 12.27 1.35 12.55
C LEU A 216 11.59 0.33 13.47
N ARG A 217 11.83 -0.96 13.30
CA ARG A 217 11.23 -2.03 14.11
C ARG A 217 11.66 -2.00 15.58
#